data_a8c4a31a98db5972a30da08c7a37eeae
#
_entry.id   a8c4a31a98db5972a30da08c7a37eeae
#
_cell.length_a   1.000
_cell.length_b   1.000
_cell.length_c   1.000
_cell.angle_alpha   90.00
_cell.angle_beta   90.00
_cell.angle_gamma   90.00
#
_symmetry.space_group_name_H-M   'P 1'
#
loop_
_entity.id
_entity.type
_entity.pdbx_description
1 polymer ?
#
loop_
_entity_poly.entity_id
_entity_poly.type
_entity_poly.pdbx_seq_one_letter_code
_entity_poly.pdbx_strand_id
1 'polypeptide(L)'
;MKVKFWGVRGSIPVPGPKTSKYGGNTSCVELNCDEKTIIFDCGSGVRALGLDIVERDFVEENGKKELYVFFSHVHWDHIQGFPFFRPTFEPEYELNIYSSLHSGVDIESALRGQMEKPYFPIRLKDMPAKMNFNEIKIGEDIQIGRIEVKSVSLNHPSG
;
A
#
# COMPACT_ATOMS: atom_id res chain seq x y z
N MET A 1 5.64 -14.52 -12.20
CA MET A 1 4.93 -13.99 -11.02
C MET A 1 5.72 -14.31 -9.75
N LYS A 2 5.99 -13.33 -8.90
CA LYS A 2 6.69 -13.46 -7.61
C LYS A 2 5.89 -12.76 -6.53
N VAL A 3 5.67 -13.43 -5.40
CA VAL A 3 4.99 -12.86 -4.22
C VAL A 3 5.99 -12.73 -3.08
N LYS A 4 6.03 -11.57 -2.41
CA LYS A 4 6.87 -11.33 -1.23
C LYS A 4 6.02 -10.71 -0.12
N PHE A 5 6.12 -11.29 1.07
CA PHE A 5 5.45 -10.81 2.27
C PHE A 5 6.40 -9.87 3.04
N TRP A 6 5.97 -8.64 3.23
CA TRP A 6 6.71 -7.62 3.97
C TRP A 6 6.15 -7.40 5.37
N GLY A 7 4.88 -7.81 5.57
CA GLY A 7 4.20 -7.80 6.84
C GLY A 7 2.98 -8.73 6.81
N VAL A 8 2.78 -9.48 7.89
CA VAL A 8 1.72 -10.52 8.01
C VAL A 8 1.01 -10.50 9.36
N ARG A 9 1.25 -9.48 10.19
CA ARG A 9 0.56 -9.35 11.48
C ARG A 9 -0.71 -8.54 11.33
N GLY A 10 -1.68 -8.85 12.18
CA GLY A 10 -2.85 -7.99 12.40
C GLY A 10 -2.66 -7.06 13.60
N SER A 11 -3.46 -6.02 13.64
CA SER A 11 -3.64 -5.03 14.69
C SER A 11 -2.49 -4.04 14.86
N ILE A 12 -1.31 -4.47 15.33
CA ILE A 12 -0.15 -3.59 15.57
C ILE A 12 1.17 -4.29 15.25
N PRO A 13 2.22 -3.54 14.90
CA PRO A 13 3.56 -4.09 14.78
C PRO A 13 4.05 -4.62 16.12
N VAL A 14 4.64 -5.80 16.12
CA VAL A 14 5.23 -6.41 17.33
C VAL A 14 6.66 -6.87 17.03
N PRO A 15 7.66 -6.00 17.23
CA PRO A 15 9.06 -6.38 17.06
C PRO A 15 9.53 -7.29 18.20
N GLY A 16 10.49 -8.15 17.91
CA GLY A 16 11.16 -8.94 18.94
C GLY A 16 11.34 -10.42 18.59
N PRO A 17 12.03 -11.18 19.46
CA PRO A 17 12.43 -12.57 19.18
C PRO A 17 11.23 -13.52 18.99
N LYS A 18 10.08 -13.23 19.62
CA LYS A 18 8.87 -14.05 19.48
C LYS A 18 8.19 -13.94 18.11
N THR A 19 8.52 -12.91 17.33
CA THR A 19 7.99 -12.67 15.99
C THR A 19 9.01 -12.89 14.88
N SER A 20 10.21 -13.34 15.19
CA SER A 20 11.32 -13.49 14.24
C SER A 20 11.04 -14.45 13.09
N LYS A 21 10.15 -15.42 13.27
CA LYS A 21 9.84 -16.43 12.23
C LYS A 21 9.14 -15.82 11.01
N TYR A 22 8.16 -14.95 11.22
CA TYR A 22 7.37 -14.33 10.15
C TYR A 22 7.49 -12.80 10.10
N GLY A 23 8.27 -12.24 11.02
CA GLY A 23 8.38 -10.79 11.20
C GLY A 23 7.28 -10.19 12.09
N GLY A 24 7.53 -8.97 12.52
CA GLY A 24 6.62 -8.21 13.40
C GLY A 24 5.83 -7.12 12.69
N ASN A 25 5.95 -6.99 11.37
CA ASN A 25 5.27 -5.94 10.61
C ASN A 25 3.83 -6.32 10.26
N THR A 26 2.97 -5.29 10.19
CA THR A 26 1.57 -5.45 9.76
C THR A 26 1.44 -5.50 8.25
N SER A 27 0.22 -5.83 7.78
CA SER A 27 -0.11 -6.27 6.42
C SER A 27 0.56 -5.47 5.31
N CYS A 28 1.39 -6.14 4.53
CA CYS A 28 1.94 -5.62 3.28
C CYS A 28 2.46 -6.78 2.44
N VAL A 29 1.90 -6.95 1.25
CA VAL A 29 2.28 -8.00 0.30
C VAL A 29 2.63 -7.37 -1.03
N GLU A 30 3.77 -7.74 -1.58
CA GLU A 30 4.23 -7.34 -2.92
C GLU A 30 4.01 -8.49 -3.89
N LEU A 31 3.43 -8.17 -5.04
CA LEU A 31 3.30 -9.04 -6.19
C LEU A 31 4.01 -8.42 -7.40
N ASN A 32 5.03 -9.09 -7.91
CA ASN A 32 5.68 -8.73 -9.17
C ASN A 32 5.21 -9.68 -10.27
N CYS A 33 4.56 -9.14 -11.29
CA CYS A 33 4.03 -9.87 -12.42
C CYS A 33 4.01 -8.98 -13.66
N ASP A 34 4.46 -9.50 -14.82
CA ASP A 34 4.45 -8.78 -16.10
C ASP A 34 5.04 -7.36 -16.02
N GLU A 35 6.22 -7.25 -15.38
CA GLU A 35 6.93 -5.97 -15.17
C GLU A 35 6.12 -4.92 -14.37
N LYS A 36 5.06 -5.34 -13.68
CA LYS A 36 4.26 -4.51 -12.80
C LYS A 36 4.48 -4.90 -11.34
N THR A 37 4.58 -3.87 -10.50
CA THR A 37 4.61 -4.03 -9.05
C THR A 37 3.24 -3.68 -8.47
N ILE A 38 2.60 -4.69 -7.88
CA ILE A 38 1.31 -4.57 -7.21
C ILE A 38 1.54 -4.77 -5.71
N ILE A 39 0.95 -3.91 -4.90
CA ILE A 39 1.09 -3.90 -3.46
C ILE A 39 -0.30 -4.06 -2.85
N PHE A 40 -0.45 -5.01 -1.94
CA PHE A 40 -1.66 -5.19 -1.16
C PHE A 40 -1.39 -4.73 0.27
N ASP A 41 -2.13 -3.70 0.68
CA ASP A 41 -2.04 -2.99 1.96
C ASP A 41 -0.69 -2.29 2.24
N CYS A 42 -0.80 -1.21 3.01
CA CYS A 42 0.32 -0.40 3.46
C CYS A 42 0.41 -0.37 4.98
N GLY A 43 0.37 -1.54 5.62
CA GLY A 43 0.75 -1.66 7.02
C GLY A 43 2.23 -1.36 7.24
N SER A 44 2.76 -1.58 8.43
CA SER A 44 4.14 -1.19 8.76
C SER A 44 5.21 -1.86 7.88
N GLY A 45 4.87 -2.99 7.22
CA GLY A 45 5.75 -3.65 6.27
C GLY A 45 6.10 -2.82 5.03
N VAL A 46 5.22 -1.89 4.63
CA VAL A 46 5.44 -1.06 3.44
C VAL A 46 6.66 -0.15 3.52
N ARG A 47 7.09 0.20 4.74
CA ARG A 47 8.32 0.99 4.93
C ARG A 47 9.55 0.27 4.38
N ALA A 48 9.71 -1.00 4.71
CA ALA A 48 10.82 -1.81 4.21
C ALA A 48 10.71 -2.08 2.70
N LEU A 49 9.50 -2.37 2.22
CA LEU A 49 9.22 -2.50 0.79
C LEU A 49 9.58 -1.22 0.03
N GLY A 50 9.19 -0.05 0.53
CA GLY A 50 9.45 1.23 -0.14
C GLY A 50 10.94 1.54 -0.31
N LEU A 51 11.76 1.19 0.68
CA LEU A 51 13.22 1.30 0.57
C LEU A 51 13.78 0.34 -0.48
N ASP A 52 13.34 -0.91 -0.47
CA ASP A 52 13.74 -1.94 -1.43
C ASP A 52 13.32 -1.59 -2.88
N ILE A 53 12.14 -0.99 -3.08
CA ILE A 53 11.69 -0.50 -4.40
C ILE A 53 12.63 0.58 -4.91
N VAL A 54 12.86 1.62 -4.14
CA VAL A 54 13.70 2.75 -4.57
C VAL A 54 15.13 2.30 -4.84
N GLU A 55 15.69 1.39 -4.03
CA GLU A 55 17.02 0.83 -4.24
C GLU A 55 17.10 0.01 -5.55
N ARG A 56 16.12 -0.84 -5.83
CA ARG A 56 16.04 -1.61 -7.09
C ARG A 56 15.95 -0.69 -8.31
N ASP A 57 15.06 0.29 -8.24
CA ASP A 57 14.77 1.18 -9.36
C ASP A 57 15.89 2.19 -9.63
N PHE A 58 16.74 2.46 -8.65
CA PHE A 58 17.94 3.26 -8.82
C PHE A 58 18.96 2.59 -9.75
N VAL A 59 19.00 1.25 -9.75
CA VAL A 59 19.91 0.46 -10.58
C VAL A 59 19.42 0.36 -12.02
N GLU A 60 18.10 0.44 -12.25
CA GLU A 60 17.49 0.18 -13.56
C GLU A 60 17.32 1.42 -14.45
N GLU A 61 17.58 2.65 -13.97
CA GLU A 61 17.55 3.96 -14.68
C GLU A 61 16.40 4.16 -15.70
N ASN A 62 15.24 3.51 -15.51
CA ASN A 62 14.17 3.50 -16.49
C ASN A 62 12.97 4.35 -16.09
N GLY A 63 12.83 5.51 -16.70
CA GLY A 63 11.57 6.24 -16.95
C GLY A 63 10.64 6.45 -15.75
N LYS A 64 9.37 6.67 -16.04
CA LYS A 64 8.30 6.85 -15.07
C LYS A 64 7.99 5.54 -14.37
N LYS A 65 7.97 5.55 -13.03
CA LYS A 65 7.84 4.36 -12.19
C LYS A 65 6.40 4.24 -11.68
N GLU A 66 5.68 3.26 -12.18
CA GLU A 66 4.29 3.01 -11.80
C GLU A 66 4.17 1.93 -10.73
N LEU A 67 3.43 2.25 -9.66
CA LEU A 67 3.06 1.31 -8.61
C LEU A 67 1.54 1.20 -8.53
N TYR A 68 1.05 0.00 -8.30
CA TYR A 68 -0.37 -0.30 -8.12
C TYR A 68 -0.62 -0.73 -6.68
N VAL A 69 -1.38 0.05 -5.92
CA VAL A 69 -1.59 -0.17 -4.49
C VAL A 69 -3.07 -0.48 -4.25
N PHE A 70 -3.36 -1.65 -3.74
CA PHE A 70 -4.71 -2.09 -3.38
C PHE A 70 -4.85 -2.13 -1.87
N PHE A 71 -5.82 -1.41 -1.34
CA PHE A 71 -6.19 -1.49 0.06
C PHE A 71 -7.38 -2.42 0.23
N SER A 72 -7.21 -3.44 1.06
CA SER A 72 -8.29 -4.37 1.42
C SER A 72 -9.37 -3.66 2.22
N HIS A 73 -8.96 -2.82 3.19
CA HIS A 73 -9.82 -1.99 4.01
C HIS A 73 -8.98 -0.95 4.78
N VAL A 74 -9.64 -0.05 5.52
CA VAL A 74 -8.99 1.10 6.17
C VAL A 74 -8.67 0.91 7.65
N HIS A 75 -8.64 -0.33 8.18
CA HIS A 75 -8.11 -0.56 9.52
C HIS A 75 -6.65 -0.15 9.62
N TRP A 76 -6.25 0.31 10.78
CA TRP A 76 -4.97 0.99 10.95
C TRP A 76 -3.75 0.14 10.58
N ASP A 77 -3.78 -1.13 10.90
CA ASP A 77 -2.73 -2.08 10.55
C ASP A 77 -2.54 -2.29 9.04
N HIS A 78 -3.50 -1.85 8.22
CA HIS A 78 -3.43 -1.88 6.76
C HIS A 78 -3.02 -0.54 6.13
N ILE A 79 -3.11 0.58 6.85
CA ILE A 79 -2.81 1.92 6.32
C ILE A 79 -1.68 2.64 7.04
N GLN A 80 -1.32 2.26 8.28
CA GLN A 80 -0.43 3.01 9.16
C GLN A 80 0.99 3.21 8.62
N GLY A 81 1.44 2.37 7.70
CA GLY A 81 2.77 2.47 7.09
C GLY A 81 2.85 3.43 5.91
N PHE A 82 1.71 3.77 5.30
CA PHE A 82 1.66 4.62 4.11
C PHE A 82 2.41 5.95 4.27
N PRO A 83 2.33 6.68 5.40
CA PRO A 83 3.08 7.91 5.61
C PRO A 83 4.61 7.74 5.55
N PHE A 84 5.10 6.52 5.60
CA PHE A 84 6.52 6.15 5.57
C PHE A 84 6.91 5.38 4.30
N PHE A 85 6.04 5.34 3.31
CA PHE A 85 6.27 4.64 2.05
C PHE A 85 7.18 5.48 1.15
N ARG A 86 8.45 5.09 1.04
CA ARG A 86 9.50 5.88 0.38
C ARG A 86 9.12 6.39 -1.02
N PRO A 87 8.52 5.60 -1.93
CA PRO A 87 8.14 6.07 -3.27
C PRO A 87 7.23 7.30 -3.28
N THR A 88 6.42 7.55 -2.23
CA THR A 88 5.55 8.74 -2.17
C THR A 88 6.32 10.05 -2.04
N PHE A 89 7.60 10.00 -1.66
CA PHE A 89 8.51 11.13 -1.52
C PHE A 89 9.41 11.36 -2.74
N GLU A 90 9.22 10.58 -3.79
CA GLU A 90 10.01 10.66 -5.02
C GLU A 90 9.11 11.06 -6.21
N PRO A 91 9.37 12.21 -6.87
CA PRO A 91 8.47 12.76 -7.90
C PRO A 91 8.38 11.93 -9.18
N GLU A 92 9.31 11.01 -9.40
CA GLU A 92 9.29 10.09 -10.55
C GLU A 92 8.28 8.94 -10.40
N TYR A 93 7.72 8.73 -9.19
CA TYR A 93 6.73 7.70 -8.99
C TYR A 93 5.30 8.16 -9.26
N GLU A 94 4.52 7.26 -9.84
CA GLU A 94 3.08 7.37 -9.96
C GLU A 94 2.43 6.19 -9.26
N LEU A 95 1.60 6.46 -8.26
CA LEU A 95 0.85 5.46 -7.51
C LEU A 95 -0.60 5.44 -8.00
N ASN A 96 -1.04 4.31 -8.52
CA ASN A 96 -2.44 4.02 -8.81
C ASN A 96 -3.03 3.27 -7.61
N ILE A 97 -3.82 3.96 -6.82
CA ILE A 97 -4.33 3.49 -5.52
C ILE A 97 -5.79 3.07 -5.68
N TYR A 98 -6.11 1.87 -5.24
CA TYR A 98 -7.42 1.24 -5.38
C TYR A 98 -7.96 0.81 -4.02
N SER A 99 -9.21 1.10 -3.75
CA SER A 99 -9.95 0.59 -2.59
C SER A 99 -11.45 0.69 -2.82
N SER A 100 -12.23 -0.17 -2.20
CA SER A 100 -13.66 0.03 -2.06
C SER A 100 -13.95 1.04 -0.94
N LEU A 101 -15.15 1.63 -0.95
CA LEU A 101 -15.64 2.38 0.20
C LEU A 101 -15.75 1.45 1.41
N HIS A 102 -15.20 1.90 2.52
CA HIS A 102 -15.29 1.17 3.78
C HIS A 102 -16.02 2.02 4.81
N SER A 103 -17.19 1.55 5.26
CA SER A 103 -18.05 2.33 6.18
C SER A 103 -18.32 3.77 5.71
N GLY A 104 -18.38 3.98 4.38
CA GLY A 104 -18.61 5.30 3.78
C GLY A 104 -17.37 6.20 3.73
N VAL A 105 -16.18 5.70 4.05
CA VAL A 105 -14.91 6.43 3.98
C VAL A 105 -14.11 5.93 2.77
N ASP A 106 -13.73 6.87 1.89
CA ASP A 106 -12.80 6.59 0.80
C ASP A 106 -11.35 6.56 1.29
N ILE A 107 -10.49 5.90 0.53
CA ILE A 107 -9.09 5.69 0.91
C ILE A 107 -8.29 6.99 0.98
N GLU A 108 -8.55 7.97 0.11
CA GLU A 108 -7.87 9.27 0.16
C GLU A 108 -8.17 9.98 1.48
N SER A 109 -9.44 10.00 1.90
CA SER A 109 -9.86 10.59 3.16
C SER A 109 -9.25 9.88 4.37
N ALA A 110 -9.17 8.54 4.34
CA ALA A 110 -8.54 7.76 5.39
C ALA A 110 -7.03 8.07 5.51
N LEU A 111 -6.31 8.07 4.38
CA LEU A 111 -4.87 8.37 4.35
C LEU A 111 -4.61 9.83 4.77
N ARG A 112 -5.41 10.77 4.29
CA ARG A 112 -5.32 12.19 4.68
C ARG A 112 -5.52 12.36 6.18
N GLY A 113 -6.55 11.73 6.74
CA GLY A 113 -6.88 11.85 8.16
C GLY A 113 -5.76 11.41 9.09
N GLN A 114 -5.04 10.31 8.78
CA GLN A 114 -3.90 9.88 9.59
C GLN A 114 -2.66 10.78 9.45
N MET A 115 -2.62 11.65 8.41
CA MET A 115 -1.50 12.55 8.12
C MET A 115 -1.79 14.00 8.45
N GLU A 116 -2.81 14.28 9.26
CA GLU A 116 -3.14 15.63 9.69
C GLU A 116 -2.37 16.07 10.94
N LYS A 117 -2.11 17.39 11.01
CA LYS A 117 -1.56 18.01 12.24
C LYS A 117 -2.58 17.88 13.39
N PRO A 118 -2.13 17.69 14.63
CA PRO A 118 -0.72 17.67 15.07
C PRO A 118 -0.04 16.31 15.00
N TYR A 119 -0.70 15.28 14.46
CA TYR A 119 -0.26 13.87 14.54
C TYR A 119 0.85 13.55 13.55
N PHE A 120 0.84 14.19 12.38
CA PHE A 120 1.85 13.96 11.36
C PHE A 120 2.35 15.30 10.75
N PRO A 121 3.68 15.43 10.51
CA PRO A 121 4.25 16.69 10.06
C PRO A 121 4.03 17.00 8.57
N ILE A 122 3.85 15.98 7.74
CA ILE A 122 3.70 16.07 6.28
C ILE A 122 2.28 15.68 5.90
N ARG A 123 1.58 16.53 5.14
CA ARG A 123 0.23 16.21 4.66
C ARG A 123 0.31 15.36 3.40
N LEU A 124 -0.69 14.52 3.15
CA LEU A 124 -0.80 13.71 1.95
C LEU A 124 -0.56 14.53 0.66
N LYS A 125 -1.16 15.71 0.55
CA LYS A 125 -1.03 16.61 -0.60
C LYS A 125 0.36 17.23 -0.80
N ASP A 126 1.22 17.17 0.21
CA ASP A 126 2.57 17.72 0.16
C ASP A 126 3.60 16.66 -0.27
N MET A 127 3.16 15.43 -0.49
CA MET A 127 3.99 14.36 -1.05
C MET A 127 4.19 14.56 -2.56
N PRO A 128 5.44 14.50 -3.08
CA PRO A 128 5.74 14.86 -4.48
C PRO A 128 5.33 13.80 -5.52
N ALA A 129 5.14 12.54 -5.13
CA ALA A 129 4.68 11.51 -6.05
C ALA A 129 3.28 11.80 -6.57
N LYS A 130 3.01 11.44 -7.81
CA LYS A 130 1.65 11.51 -8.36
C LYS A 130 0.81 10.37 -7.78
N MET A 131 -0.35 10.69 -7.23
CA MET A 131 -1.28 9.71 -6.67
C MET A 131 -2.63 9.80 -7.38
N ASN A 132 -3.09 8.68 -7.91
CA ASN A 132 -4.41 8.52 -8.54
C ASN A 132 -5.27 7.63 -7.63
N PHE A 133 -6.31 8.17 -7.04
CA PHE A 133 -7.23 7.42 -6.17
C PHE A 133 -8.39 6.89 -6.99
N ASN A 134 -8.61 5.59 -6.93
CA ASN A 134 -9.61 4.86 -7.70
C ASN A 134 -10.53 4.09 -6.74
N GLU A 135 -11.79 4.48 -6.70
CA GLU A 135 -12.80 3.69 -6.00
C GLU A 135 -13.20 2.49 -6.85
N ILE A 136 -13.22 1.30 -6.25
CA ILE A 136 -13.64 0.06 -6.88
C ILE A 136 -14.90 -0.48 -6.21
N LYS A 137 -15.75 -1.12 -6.99
CA LYS A 137 -16.92 -1.83 -6.47
C LYS A 137 -16.56 -3.29 -6.19
N ILE A 138 -17.06 -3.83 -5.09
CA ILE A 138 -16.89 -5.25 -4.77
C ILE A 138 -17.46 -6.09 -5.91
N GLY A 139 -16.68 -7.05 -6.40
CA GLY A 139 -17.00 -7.88 -7.56
C GLY A 139 -16.62 -7.26 -8.90
N GLU A 140 -16.06 -6.05 -8.93
CA GLU A 140 -15.51 -5.43 -10.13
C GLU A 140 -14.14 -6.02 -10.47
N ASP A 141 -13.94 -6.32 -11.76
CA ASP A 141 -12.68 -6.81 -12.30
C ASP A 141 -11.83 -5.62 -12.76
N ILE A 142 -10.61 -5.49 -12.24
CA ILE A 142 -9.69 -4.41 -12.57
C ILE A 142 -8.59 -4.97 -13.45
N GLN A 143 -8.38 -4.35 -14.63
CA GLN A 143 -7.33 -4.74 -15.56
C GLN A 143 -6.09 -3.86 -15.42
N ILE A 144 -4.93 -4.48 -15.19
CA ILE A 144 -3.61 -3.83 -15.19
C ILE A 144 -2.75 -4.51 -16.25
N GLY A 145 -2.81 -3.99 -17.47
CA GLY A 145 -2.21 -4.67 -18.61
C GLY A 145 -2.85 -6.03 -18.85
N ARG A 146 -2.08 -7.13 -18.69
CA ARG A 146 -2.57 -8.51 -18.79
C ARG A 146 -3.00 -9.11 -17.44
N ILE A 147 -2.83 -8.37 -16.37
CA ILE A 147 -3.17 -8.84 -15.02
C ILE A 147 -4.61 -8.46 -14.73
N GLU A 148 -5.39 -9.43 -14.29
CA GLU A 148 -6.77 -9.22 -13.81
C GLU A 148 -6.77 -9.31 -12.27
N VAL A 149 -7.29 -8.27 -11.60
CA VAL A 149 -7.45 -8.21 -10.15
C VAL A 149 -8.94 -8.24 -9.83
N LYS A 150 -9.37 -9.19 -9.00
CA LYS A 150 -10.76 -9.35 -8.56
C LYS A 150 -10.88 -9.05 -7.07
N SER A 151 -11.89 -8.28 -6.72
CA SER A 151 -12.25 -8.02 -5.34
C SER A 151 -13.46 -8.84 -4.92
N VAL A 152 -13.40 -9.41 -3.73
CA VAL A 152 -14.53 -10.15 -3.13
C VAL A 152 -14.70 -9.72 -1.67
N SER A 153 -15.94 -9.69 -1.22
CA SER A 153 -16.24 -9.42 0.19
C SER A 153 -15.87 -10.62 1.05
N LEU A 154 -15.22 -10.34 2.19
CA LEU A 154 -14.93 -11.35 3.20
C LEU A 154 -15.71 -11.05 4.48
N ASN A 155 -15.94 -12.07 5.30
CA ASN A 155 -16.53 -11.89 6.63
C ASN A 155 -15.43 -11.36 7.58
N HIS A 156 -15.42 -10.04 7.75
CA HIS A 156 -14.47 -9.34 8.60
C HIS A 156 -15.21 -8.32 9.48
N PRO A 157 -14.83 -8.13 10.78
CA PRO A 157 -15.45 -7.10 11.64
C PRO A 157 -15.36 -5.72 11.00
N SER A 158 -16.47 -4.98 11.01
CA SER A 158 -16.60 -3.59 10.49
C SER A 158 -16.56 -3.45 8.95
N GLY A 159 -16.64 -4.54 8.19
CA GLY A 159 -16.61 -4.43 6.73
C GLY A 159 -17.64 -5.25 6.05
#